data_8301a9298335b689d2917067ee487d8a
#
_entry.id   8301a9298335b689d2917067ee487d8a
#
_cell.length_a   1.000
_cell.length_b   1.000
_cell.length_c   1.000
_cell.angle_alpha   90.00
_cell.angle_beta   90.00
_cell.angle_gamma   90.00
#
_symmetry.space_group_name_H-M   'P 1'
#
loop_
_entity.id
_entity.type
_entity.pdbx_description
1 polymer ?
#
loop_
_entity_poly.entity_id
_entity_poly.type
_entity_poly.pdbx_seq_one_letter_code
_entity_poly.pdbx_strand_id
1 'polypeptide(L)'
;MRRYLVAALLGLPIMAAAAPLEVRMCIFDHPFPPLTYPDGSGQAQDVLRRASRLQPVSIQNIVAPRFQCMEQLRTGQVDAMLAAFIEDRTSYSAFPMHDSQPDASRAVGELKFSVSRRRGGEVEWDGKLFHHLGRQPVGTQPGMLHVSLLRQLNVVIDDSANSPEQVFAMLAQRRVAAVVTQQGEGEQIIARLYRGEIEMLPTPLITTPIYLIVNKVFYQQHKPQIDAYWDAVRQVRAAKP
;
A
#
# COMPACT_ATOMS: atom_id res chain seq x y z
N MET A 1 16.10 78.18 8.36
CA MET A 1 15.61 77.24 7.37
C MET A 1 15.96 75.83 7.89
N ARG A 2 15.02 75.07 8.48
CA ARG A 2 15.24 73.76 9.05
C ARG A 2 14.72 72.72 8.03
N ARG A 3 15.58 71.93 7.38
CA ARG A 3 15.26 70.86 6.47
C ARG A 3 14.91 69.61 7.27
N TYR A 4 13.69 69.12 7.22
CA TYR A 4 13.27 67.83 7.73
C TYR A 4 13.55 66.72 6.68
N LEU A 5 14.48 65.84 7.04
CA LEU A 5 14.69 64.57 6.28
C LEU A 5 13.58 63.60 6.70
N VAL A 6 12.67 63.25 5.81
CA VAL A 6 11.72 62.16 5.97
C VAL A 6 12.40 60.87 5.50
N ALA A 7 12.77 60.02 6.47
CA ALA A 7 13.27 58.69 6.20
C ALA A 7 12.06 57.76 5.86
N ALA A 8 11.93 57.35 4.57
CA ALA A 8 10.96 56.37 4.17
C ALA A 8 11.46 54.97 4.57
N LEU A 9 10.87 54.35 5.59
CA LEU A 9 11.03 52.93 5.93
C LEU A 9 10.33 52.09 4.88
N LEU A 10 11.09 51.51 3.95
CA LEU A 10 10.64 50.43 3.06
C LEU A 10 10.42 49.16 3.87
N GLY A 11 9.19 48.87 4.26
CA GLY A 11 8.81 47.62 4.87
C GLY A 11 8.90 46.48 3.82
N LEU A 12 9.91 45.63 3.95
CA LEU A 12 9.97 44.37 3.20
C LEU A 12 8.81 43.47 3.64
N PRO A 13 8.00 42.94 2.73
CA PRO A 13 6.98 41.95 3.08
C PRO A 13 7.67 40.69 3.61
N ILE A 14 7.46 40.35 4.87
CA ILE A 14 7.82 39.07 5.44
C ILE A 14 6.89 38.05 4.79
N MET A 15 7.40 37.27 3.83
CA MET A 15 6.72 36.09 3.32
C MET A 15 6.62 35.08 4.47
N ALA A 16 5.48 35.05 5.14
CA ALA A 16 5.16 33.98 6.09
C ALA A 16 5.12 32.67 5.31
N ALA A 17 6.08 31.78 5.53
CA ALA A 17 6.02 30.41 5.03
C ALA A 17 4.75 29.79 5.61
N ALA A 18 3.84 29.31 4.74
CA ALA A 18 2.65 28.61 5.18
C ALA A 18 3.09 27.36 5.98
N ALA A 19 2.43 27.11 7.12
CA ALA A 19 2.67 25.91 7.92
C ALA A 19 2.41 24.66 7.05
N PRO A 20 3.18 23.59 7.25
CA PRO A 20 2.96 22.33 6.53
C PRO A 20 1.54 21.81 6.77
N LEU A 21 0.92 21.26 5.73
CA LEU A 21 -0.33 20.51 5.88
C LEU A 21 -0.05 19.24 6.67
N GLU A 22 -0.69 19.10 7.83
CA GLU A 22 -0.59 17.87 8.63
C GLU A 22 -1.58 16.84 8.09
N VAL A 23 -1.10 15.61 7.85
CA VAL A 23 -1.88 14.47 7.36
C VAL A 23 -1.72 13.31 8.34
N ARG A 24 -2.80 12.95 9.02
CA ARG A 24 -2.86 11.77 9.90
C ARG A 24 -3.02 10.53 9.04
N MET A 25 -1.97 9.71 8.93
CA MET A 25 -1.98 8.50 8.13
C MET A 25 -2.07 7.26 9.01
N CYS A 26 -3.10 6.43 8.80
CA CYS A 26 -3.18 5.14 9.47
C CYS A 26 -2.23 4.14 8.84
N ILE A 27 -1.38 3.51 9.67
CA ILE A 27 -0.53 2.37 9.34
C ILE A 27 -0.93 1.16 10.17
N PHE A 28 -0.66 -0.04 9.67
CA PHE A 28 -1.08 -1.26 10.36
C PHE A 28 -0.25 -1.53 11.62
N ASP A 29 -0.86 -2.15 12.62
CA ASP A 29 -0.25 -2.60 13.88
C ASP A 29 0.64 -3.85 13.72
N HIS A 30 0.75 -4.38 12.53
CA HIS A 30 1.61 -5.49 12.16
C HIS A 30 2.45 -5.15 10.92
N PRO A 31 3.62 -5.78 10.74
CA PRO A 31 4.46 -5.56 9.56
C PRO A 31 3.70 -5.82 8.27
N PHE A 32 3.88 -4.93 7.28
CA PHE A 32 3.39 -5.08 5.91
C PHE A 32 4.56 -4.93 4.94
N PRO A 33 5.48 -5.91 4.92
CA PRO A 33 6.74 -5.82 4.21
C PRO A 33 6.56 -5.83 2.69
N PRO A 34 7.43 -5.14 1.94
CA PRO A 34 8.48 -4.24 2.42
C PRO A 34 8.00 -2.80 2.60
N LEU A 35 6.69 -2.53 2.53
CA LEU A 35 6.12 -1.19 2.35
C LEU A 35 6.10 -0.38 3.64
N THR A 36 5.58 -0.95 4.74
CA THR A 36 5.43 -0.22 6.00
C THR A 36 5.47 -1.17 7.20
N TYR A 37 5.95 -0.64 8.32
CA TYR A 37 6.05 -1.32 9.62
C TYR A 37 5.44 -0.43 10.71
N PRO A 38 5.01 -0.99 11.87
CA PRO A 38 4.39 -0.23 12.94
C PRO A 38 5.26 0.90 13.52
N ASP A 39 6.58 0.79 13.39
CA ASP A 39 7.55 1.81 13.80
C ASP A 39 7.68 2.98 12.80
N GLY A 40 6.92 2.96 11.71
CA GLY A 40 6.96 3.97 10.67
C GLY A 40 8.13 3.81 9.69
N SER A 41 8.83 2.68 9.72
CA SER A 41 9.84 2.32 8.70
C SER A 41 9.20 1.66 7.48
N GLY A 42 9.99 1.44 6.41
CA GLY A 42 9.58 0.75 5.20
C GLY A 42 9.71 1.59 3.92
N GLN A 43 9.70 0.91 2.77
CA GLN A 43 9.95 1.54 1.47
C GLN A 43 8.94 2.65 1.13
N ALA A 44 7.66 2.43 1.40
CA ALA A 44 6.63 3.44 1.16
C ALA A 44 6.79 4.63 2.11
N GLN A 45 7.15 4.39 3.37
CA GLN A 45 7.44 5.44 4.35
C GLN A 45 8.63 6.30 3.93
N ASP A 46 9.69 5.68 3.35
CA ASP A 46 10.83 6.41 2.81
C ASP A 46 10.44 7.31 1.63
N VAL A 47 9.61 6.80 0.72
CA VAL A 47 9.07 7.60 -0.39
C VAL A 47 8.28 8.80 0.13
N LEU A 48 7.39 8.59 1.10
CA LEU A 48 6.58 9.67 1.68
C LEU A 48 7.45 10.71 2.40
N ARG A 49 8.42 10.28 3.21
CA ARG A 49 9.36 11.20 3.88
C ARG A 49 10.18 12.04 2.87
N ARG A 50 10.60 11.44 1.77
CA ARG A 50 11.30 12.17 0.69
C ARG A 50 10.36 13.15 -0.02
N ALA A 51 9.10 12.76 -0.27
CA ALA A 51 8.10 13.65 -0.86
C ALA A 51 7.78 14.85 0.06
N SER A 52 7.75 14.67 1.38
CA SER A 52 7.56 15.73 2.37
C SER A 52 8.72 16.75 2.41
N ARG A 53 9.89 16.43 1.85
CA ARG A 53 10.98 17.41 1.67
C ARG A 53 10.78 18.30 0.44
N LEU A 54 9.94 17.87 -0.50
CA LEU A 54 9.66 18.59 -1.74
C LEU A 54 8.37 19.43 -1.64
N GLN A 55 7.46 19.05 -0.75
CA GLN A 55 6.18 19.72 -0.53
C GLN A 55 5.91 19.92 0.95
N PRO A 56 5.27 21.03 1.36
CA PRO A 56 5.00 21.33 2.77
C PRO A 56 3.84 20.48 3.30
N VAL A 57 4.03 19.16 3.33
CA VAL A 57 3.10 18.17 3.91
C VAL A 57 3.85 17.35 4.94
N SER A 58 3.30 17.24 6.14
CA SER A 58 3.81 16.43 7.25
C SER A 58 2.91 15.23 7.47
N ILE A 59 3.48 14.02 7.44
CA ILE A 59 2.75 12.77 7.69
C ILE A 59 2.93 12.37 9.16
N GLN A 60 1.81 12.26 9.88
CA GLN A 60 1.76 11.71 11.23
C GLN A 60 1.18 10.30 11.19
N ASN A 61 1.97 9.29 11.57
CA ASN A 61 1.51 7.91 11.60
C ASN A 61 0.64 7.63 12.83
N ILE A 62 -0.53 7.04 12.58
CA ILE A 62 -1.46 6.49 13.58
C ILE A 62 -1.46 4.98 13.41
N VAL A 63 -1.10 4.24 14.44
CA VAL A 63 -1.02 2.76 14.38
C VAL A 63 -2.34 2.16 14.83
N ALA A 64 -2.92 1.29 13.99
CA ALA A 64 -4.16 0.57 14.31
C ALA A 64 -4.28 -0.74 13.50
N PRO A 65 -5.13 -1.69 13.94
CA PRO A 65 -5.48 -2.84 13.12
C PRO A 65 -6.02 -2.44 11.74
N ARG A 66 -5.69 -3.22 10.71
CA ARG A 66 -6.07 -2.91 9.32
C ARG A 66 -7.54 -2.54 9.15
N PHE A 67 -8.43 -3.29 9.80
CA PHE A 67 -9.87 -3.03 9.73
C PHE A 67 -10.23 -1.66 10.32
N GLN A 68 -9.61 -1.29 11.45
CA GLN A 68 -9.81 0.03 12.06
C GLN A 68 -9.26 1.15 11.20
N CYS A 69 -8.08 0.98 10.55
CA CYS A 69 -7.55 1.96 9.61
C CYS A 69 -8.55 2.27 8.48
N MET A 70 -9.18 1.23 7.92
CA MET A 70 -10.16 1.42 6.85
C MET A 70 -11.41 2.17 7.33
N GLU A 71 -11.90 1.83 8.52
CA GLU A 71 -13.06 2.50 9.11
C GLU A 71 -12.75 3.94 9.52
N GLN A 72 -11.59 4.19 10.12
CA GLN A 72 -11.14 5.52 10.48
C GLN A 72 -10.95 6.43 9.25
N LEU A 73 -10.43 5.88 8.13
CA LEU A 73 -10.36 6.62 6.88
C LEU A 73 -11.77 6.93 6.35
N ARG A 74 -12.67 5.96 6.36
CA ARG A 74 -14.05 6.13 5.87
C ARG A 74 -14.79 7.22 6.65
N THR A 75 -14.59 7.29 7.95
CA THR A 75 -15.25 8.26 8.85
C THR A 75 -14.51 9.59 9.00
N GLY A 76 -13.31 9.73 8.40
CA GLY A 76 -12.48 10.93 8.51
C GLY A 76 -11.77 11.11 9.86
N GLN A 77 -11.67 10.05 10.67
CA GLN A 77 -10.88 10.04 11.91
C GLN A 77 -9.37 10.04 11.61
N VAL A 78 -8.98 9.49 10.47
CA VAL A 78 -7.67 9.69 9.86
C VAL A 78 -7.84 10.24 8.45
N ASP A 79 -6.81 10.90 7.94
CA ASP A 79 -6.85 11.62 6.69
C ASP A 79 -6.37 10.77 5.52
N ALA A 80 -5.51 9.78 5.78
CA ALA A 80 -4.90 8.95 4.74
C ALA A 80 -4.56 7.53 5.23
N MET A 81 -4.34 6.63 4.28
CA MET A 81 -3.70 5.33 4.48
C MET A 81 -3.07 4.82 3.17
N LEU A 82 -2.30 3.73 3.25
CA LEU A 82 -1.77 3.05 2.06
C LEU A 82 -2.76 1.98 1.59
N ALA A 83 -3.13 2.03 0.32
CA ALA A 83 -4.02 1.02 -0.26
C ALA A 83 -3.85 0.85 -1.77
N ALA A 84 -4.20 -0.35 -2.28
CA ALA A 84 -4.44 -0.59 -3.69
C ALA A 84 -5.75 0.08 -4.14
N PHE A 85 -5.84 0.38 -5.42
CA PHE A 85 -7.08 0.86 -6.01
C PHE A 85 -8.14 -0.26 -5.99
N ILE A 86 -9.29 0.07 -5.43
CA ILE A 86 -10.54 -0.70 -5.52
C ILE A 86 -11.64 0.33 -5.72
N GLU A 87 -12.46 0.13 -6.73
CA GLU A 87 -13.49 1.09 -7.16
C GLU A 87 -14.42 1.49 -6.00
N ASP A 88 -14.89 0.54 -5.20
CA ASP A 88 -15.77 0.79 -4.04
C ASP A 88 -15.19 1.82 -3.04
N ARG A 89 -13.86 1.90 -2.95
CA ARG A 89 -13.19 2.85 -2.05
C ARG A 89 -13.32 4.29 -2.52
N THR A 90 -13.59 4.53 -3.80
CA THR A 90 -13.74 5.89 -4.35
C THR A 90 -14.97 6.61 -3.79
N SER A 91 -15.89 5.89 -3.16
CA SER A 91 -17.03 6.46 -2.48
C SER A 91 -16.62 7.32 -1.27
N TYR A 92 -15.55 6.96 -0.55
CA TYR A 92 -15.10 7.63 0.67
C TYR A 92 -13.61 8.09 0.64
N SER A 93 -12.84 7.70 -0.37
CA SER A 93 -11.45 8.11 -0.51
C SER A 93 -11.12 8.63 -1.91
N ALA A 94 -10.12 9.49 -2.01
CA ALA A 94 -9.53 9.98 -3.23
C ALA A 94 -8.24 9.21 -3.54
N PHE A 95 -8.03 8.95 -4.82
CA PHE A 95 -6.83 8.35 -5.39
C PHE A 95 -6.16 9.35 -6.34
N PRO A 96 -4.84 9.28 -6.56
CA PRO A 96 -4.21 10.00 -7.66
C PRO A 96 -4.70 9.42 -8.99
N MET A 97 -5.49 10.19 -9.72
CA MET A 97 -6.10 9.77 -10.99
C MET A 97 -5.47 10.49 -12.17
N HIS A 98 -5.41 9.83 -13.33
CA HIS A 98 -5.12 10.38 -14.63
C HIS A 98 -6.09 9.77 -15.66
N ASP A 99 -6.79 10.60 -16.41
CA ASP A 99 -7.80 10.17 -17.40
C ASP A 99 -8.81 9.14 -16.84
N SER A 100 -9.32 9.41 -15.62
CA SER A 100 -10.25 8.53 -14.89
C SER A 100 -9.72 7.15 -14.50
N GLN A 101 -8.41 6.94 -14.60
CA GLN A 101 -7.74 5.72 -14.15
C GLN A 101 -6.73 6.05 -13.03
N PRO A 102 -6.44 5.09 -12.13
CA PRO A 102 -5.40 5.29 -11.12
C PRO A 102 -4.03 5.53 -11.76
N ASP A 103 -3.38 6.63 -11.40
CA ASP A 103 -2.07 7.00 -11.93
C ASP A 103 -0.95 6.21 -11.24
N ALA A 104 -0.52 5.12 -11.86
CA ALA A 104 0.55 4.26 -11.33
C ALA A 104 1.88 5.01 -11.13
N SER A 105 2.13 6.12 -11.84
CA SER A 105 3.34 6.93 -11.65
C SER A 105 3.38 7.62 -10.28
N ARG A 106 2.22 7.86 -9.66
CA ARG A 106 2.03 8.46 -8.33
C ARG A 106 1.86 7.42 -7.21
N ALA A 107 2.05 6.13 -7.51
CA ALA A 107 2.05 5.08 -6.49
C ALA A 107 3.25 5.23 -5.56
N VAL A 108 3.11 4.91 -4.27
CA VAL A 108 4.23 4.90 -3.30
C VAL A 108 5.07 3.62 -3.38
N GLY A 109 4.52 2.56 -3.99
CA GLY A 109 5.16 1.26 -4.14
C GLY A 109 4.26 0.30 -4.89
N GLU A 110 4.63 -0.97 -4.86
CA GLU A 110 3.86 -2.06 -5.46
C GLU A 110 3.68 -3.18 -4.45
N LEU A 111 2.52 -3.80 -4.46
CA LEU A 111 2.26 -5.07 -3.80
C LEU A 111 2.31 -6.20 -4.82
N LYS A 112 2.98 -7.27 -4.43
CA LYS A 112 2.95 -8.53 -5.16
C LYS A 112 2.25 -9.56 -4.31
N PHE A 113 1.31 -10.27 -4.90
CA PHE A 113 0.75 -11.48 -4.34
C PHE A 113 1.32 -12.66 -5.11
N SER A 114 1.97 -13.57 -4.41
CA SER A 114 2.74 -14.66 -5.00
C SER A 114 2.16 -16.00 -4.61
N VAL A 115 2.33 -16.95 -5.52
CA VAL A 115 1.95 -18.34 -5.32
C VAL A 115 3.09 -19.06 -4.62
N SER A 116 2.77 -19.83 -3.57
CA SER A 116 3.73 -20.74 -2.94
C SER A 116 3.19 -22.18 -2.97
N ARG A 117 4.11 -23.14 -3.12
CA ARG A 117 3.82 -24.58 -3.12
C ARG A 117 4.77 -25.32 -2.19
N ARG A 118 4.46 -26.56 -1.87
CA ARG A 118 5.45 -27.42 -1.23
C ARG A 118 6.62 -27.66 -2.18
N ARG A 119 7.83 -27.66 -1.67
CA ARG A 119 9.02 -27.92 -2.49
C ARG A 119 8.94 -29.29 -3.16
N GLY A 120 9.23 -29.30 -4.47
CA GLY A 120 9.07 -30.49 -5.29
C GLY A 120 7.61 -30.89 -5.59
N GLY A 121 6.64 -30.04 -5.25
CA GLY A 121 5.24 -30.23 -5.66
C GLY A 121 5.05 -29.94 -7.14
N GLU A 122 3.99 -30.51 -7.72
CA GLU A 122 3.72 -30.42 -9.16
C GLU A 122 2.99 -29.15 -9.58
N VAL A 123 2.35 -28.43 -8.61
CA VAL A 123 1.60 -27.21 -8.95
C VAL A 123 2.52 -26.17 -9.54
N GLU A 124 2.13 -25.61 -10.68
CA GLU A 124 2.84 -24.54 -11.36
C GLU A 124 1.91 -23.37 -11.63
N TRP A 125 2.50 -22.17 -11.70
CA TRP A 125 1.86 -20.94 -12.12
C TRP A 125 2.72 -20.28 -13.20
N ASP A 126 2.20 -20.15 -14.42
CA ASP A 126 2.96 -19.63 -15.58
C ASP A 126 2.73 -18.11 -15.80
N GLY A 127 1.97 -17.46 -14.93
CA GLY A 127 1.56 -16.06 -15.05
C GLY A 127 0.17 -15.86 -15.66
N LYS A 128 -0.46 -16.95 -16.12
CA LYS A 128 -1.81 -16.93 -16.72
C LYS A 128 -2.73 -18.00 -16.16
N LEU A 129 -2.21 -19.22 -16.00
CA LEU A 129 -2.96 -20.39 -15.57
C LEU A 129 -2.19 -21.20 -14.53
N PHE A 130 -2.93 -21.87 -13.65
CA PHE A 130 -2.39 -22.92 -12.80
C PHE A 130 -2.34 -24.23 -13.57
N HIS A 131 -1.20 -24.94 -13.47
CA HIS A 131 -1.02 -26.29 -13.97
C HIS A 131 -0.89 -27.26 -12.81
N HIS A 132 -1.36 -28.50 -13.00
CA HIS A 132 -1.29 -29.60 -12.04
C HIS A 132 -1.95 -29.31 -10.67
N LEU A 133 -2.88 -28.36 -10.64
CA LEU A 133 -3.62 -28.03 -9.41
C LEU A 133 -4.60 -29.15 -9.00
N GLY A 134 -5.10 -29.91 -9.98
CA GLY A 134 -6.10 -30.95 -9.76
C GLY A 134 -7.42 -30.37 -9.23
N ARG A 135 -8.01 -31.07 -8.24
CA ARG A 135 -9.24 -30.61 -7.55
C ARG A 135 -8.96 -29.98 -6.18
N GLN A 136 -7.69 -29.88 -5.80
CA GLN A 136 -7.33 -29.29 -4.51
C GLN A 136 -7.48 -27.79 -4.53
N PRO A 137 -7.92 -27.16 -3.42
CA PRO A 137 -8.07 -25.72 -3.37
C PRO A 137 -6.71 -24.99 -3.31
N VAL A 138 -6.75 -23.72 -3.66
CA VAL A 138 -5.72 -22.74 -3.35
C VAL A 138 -6.11 -22.01 -2.06
N GLY A 139 -5.21 -22.04 -1.08
CA GLY A 139 -5.40 -21.36 0.20
C GLY A 139 -5.10 -19.87 0.11
N THR A 140 -5.90 -19.05 0.78
CA THR A 140 -5.68 -17.61 0.92
C THR A 140 -6.43 -17.06 2.13
N GLN A 141 -6.29 -15.76 2.39
CA GLN A 141 -7.12 -15.06 3.38
C GLN A 141 -8.36 -14.45 2.72
N PRO A 142 -9.49 -14.36 3.45
CA PRO A 142 -10.70 -13.73 2.94
C PRO A 142 -10.51 -12.23 2.69
N GLY A 143 -11.27 -11.70 1.72
CA GLY A 143 -11.30 -10.26 1.41
C GLY A 143 -10.02 -9.69 0.78
N MET A 144 -9.11 -10.54 0.35
CA MET A 144 -7.90 -10.11 -0.36
C MET A 144 -8.20 -9.81 -1.84
N LEU A 145 -7.47 -8.83 -2.38
CA LEU A 145 -7.60 -8.36 -3.77
C LEU A 145 -7.56 -9.49 -4.81
N HIS A 146 -6.66 -10.46 -4.60
CA HIS A 146 -6.44 -11.56 -5.55
C HIS A 146 -7.53 -12.65 -5.52
N VAL A 147 -8.44 -12.64 -4.55
CA VAL A 147 -9.53 -13.62 -4.48
C VAL A 147 -10.46 -13.53 -5.70
N SER A 148 -10.74 -12.32 -6.17
CA SER A 148 -11.53 -12.12 -7.39
C SER A 148 -10.85 -12.70 -8.63
N LEU A 149 -9.54 -12.53 -8.75
CA LEU A 149 -8.75 -13.10 -9.86
C LEU A 149 -8.75 -14.64 -9.80
N LEU A 150 -8.55 -15.23 -8.62
CA LEU A 150 -8.61 -16.69 -8.46
C LEU A 150 -9.98 -17.26 -8.87
N ARG A 151 -11.07 -16.54 -8.55
CA ARG A 151 -12.43 -16.92 -9.01
C ARG A 151 -12.58 -16.84 -10.53
N GLN A 152 -12.05 -15.80 -11.17
CA GLN A 152 -12.04 -15.67 -12.63
C GLN A 152 -11.26 -16.79 -13.32
N LEU A 153 -10.20 -17.29 -12.67
CA LEU A 153 -9.43 -18.45 -13.12
C LEU A 153 -10.11 -19.80 -12.84
N ASN A 154 -11.34 -19.81 -12.30
CA ASN A 154 -12.09 -20.99 -11.90
C ASN A 154 -11.34 -21.91 -10.92
N VAL A 155 -10.52 -21.31 -10.05
CA VAL A 155 -9.77 -22.01 -9.02
C VAL A 155 -10.66 -22.23 -7.80
N VAL A 156 -10.67 -23.45 -7.26
CA VAL A 156 -11.30 -23.73 -5.96
C VAL A 156 -10.47 -23.04 -4.87
N ILE A 157 -11.13 -22.27 -4.00
CA ILE A 157 -10.49 -21.46 -2.99
C ILE A 157 -10.86 -21.98 -1.60
N ASP A 158 -9.87 -22.09 -0.70
CA ASP A 158 -10.06 -22.22 0.74
C ASP A 158 -9.56 -20.93 1.42
N ASP A 159 -10.48 -20.05 1.78
CA ASP A 159 -10.21 -18.77 2.45
C ASP A 159 -10.64 -18.79 3.94
N SER A 160 -10.61 -19.97 4.56
CA SER A 160 -10.95 -20.16 5.97
C SER A 160 -9.88 -19.69 6.95
N ALA A 161 -8.67 -19.35 6.49
CA ALA A 161 -7.57 -18.91 7.32
C ALA A 161 -7.69 -17.41 7.67
N ASN A 162 -7.42 -17.08 8.94
CA ASN A 162 -7.48 -15.71 9.46
C ASN A 162 -6.13 -14.99 9.48
N SER A 163 -5.03 -15.71 9.26
CA SER A 163 -3.67 -15.15 9.19
C SER A 163 -2.84 -15.80 8.10
N PRO A 164 -1.78 -15.12 7.59
CA PRO A 164 -0.86 -15.71 6.62
C PRO A 164 -0.21 -17.00 7.14
N GLU A 165 0.13 -17.07 8.42
CA GLU A 165 0.70 -18.29 9.04
C GLU A 165 -0.25 -19.48 8.94
N GLN A 166 -1.56 -19.25 9.16
CA GLN A 166 -2.57 -20.30 9.02
C GLN A 166 -2.68 -20.77 7.55
N VAL A 167 -2.61 -19.83 6.59
CA VAL A 167 -2.58 -20.18 5.16
C VAL A 167 -1.41 -21.12 4.85
N PHE A 168 -0.21 -20.82 5.34
CA PHE A 168 0.97 -21.66 5.14
C PHE A 168 0.87 -23.00 5.90
N ALA A 169 0.26 -23.03 7.09
CA ALA A 169 -0.01 -24.27 7.82
C ALA A 169 -0.94 -25.21 7.03
N MET A 170 -1.97 -24.68 6.35
CA MET A 170 -2.84 -25.47 5.46
C MET A 170 -2.05 -26.11 4.32
N LEU A 171 -1.07 -25.39 3.73
CA LEU A 171 -0.20 -25.92 2.67
C LEU A 171 0.71 -27.03 3.21
N ALA A 172 1.35 -26.83 4.36
CA ALA A 172 2.21 -27.82 4.99
C ALA A 172 1.45 -29.11 5.35
N GLN A 173 0.20 -28.97 5.85
CA GLN A 173 -0.71 -30.06 6.20
C GLN A 173 -1.39 -30.72 4.98
N ARG A 174 -1.06 -30.28 3.75
CA ARG A 174 -1.65 -30.79 2.49
C ARG A 174 -3.16 -30.59 2.35
N ARG A 175 -3.74 -29.64 3.09
CA ARG A 175 -5.16 -29.26 2.95
C ARG A 175 -5.41 -28.50 1.65
N VAL A 176 -4.39 -27.76 1.16
CA VAL A 176 -4.41 -27.02 -0.09
C VAL A 176 -3.22 -27.41 -0.96
N ALA A 177 -3.35 -27.25 -2.27
CA ALA A 177 -2.28 -27.58 -3.23
C ALA A 177 -1.24 -26.47 -3.32
N ALA A 178 -1.68 -25.24 -3.26
CA ALA A 178 -0.89 -24.02 -3.28
C ALA A 178 -1.51 -22.96 -2.37
N VAL A 179 -0.79 -21.90 -2.09
CA VAL A 179 -1.28 -20.74 -1.36
C VAL A 179 -0.93 -19.44 -2.09
N VAL A 180 -1.78 -18.43 -1.92
CA VAL A 180 -1.51 -17.08 -2.40
C VAL A 180 -1.51 -16.15 -1.21
N THR A 181 -0.37 -15.47 -1.02
CA THR A 181 -0.18 -14.48 0.04
C THR A 181 0.55 -13.25 -0.50
N GLN A 182 0.58 -12.18 0.28
CA GLN A 182 1.45 -11.05 -0.01
C GLN A 182 2.90 -11.55 0.00
N GLN A 183 3.69 -11.17 -1.01
CA GLN A 183 5.02 -11.73 -1.25
C GLN A 183 5.95 -11.58 -0.05
N GLY A 184 6.08 -10.37 0.48
CA GLY A 184 7.01 -10.11 1.58
C GLY A 184 6.63 -10.81 2.88
N GLU A 185 5.32 -10.95 3.18
CA GLU A 185 4.84 -11.75 4.31
C GLU A 185 5.15 -13.24 4.10
N GLY A 186 4.87 -13.74 2.89
CA GLY A 186 5.15 -15.13 2.53
C GLY A 186 6.63 -15.48 2.62
N GLU A 187 7.50 -14.61 2.10
CA GLU A 187 8.96 -14.78 2.18
C GLU A 187 9.45 -14.89 3.64
N GLN A 188 8.95 -14.02 4.53
CA GLN A 188 9.29 -14.05 5.95
C GLN A 188 8.81 -15.33 6.64
N ILE A 189 7.58 -15.76 6.36
CA ILE A 189 7.00 -16.98 6.94
C ILE A 189 7.75 -18.21 6.45
N ILE A 190 8.04 -18.32 5.15
CA ILE A 190 8.82 -19.44 4.58
C ILE A 190 10.20 -19.48 5.23
N ALA A 191 10.90 -18.35 5.31
CA ALA A 191 12.24 -18.28 5.88
C ALA A 191 12.29 -18.69 7.35
N ARG A 192 11.25 -18.35 8.13
CA ARG A 192 11.16 -18.60 9.56
C ARG A 192 10.67 -20.00 9.90
N LEU A 193 9.60 -20.48 9.24
CA LEU A 193 8.86 -21.66 9.66
C LEU A 193 8.95 -22.85 8.71
N TYR A 194 9.18 -22.61 7.40
CA TYR A 194 9.07 -23.64 6.35
C TYR A 194 10.27 -23.66 5.40
N ARG A 195 11.44 -23.24 5.91
CA ARG A 195 12.68 -23.25 5.12
C ARG A 195 12.99 -24.65 4.60
N GLY A 196 13.07 -24.79 3.27
CA GLY A 196 13.33 -26.06 2.61
C GLY A 196 12.08 -26.93 2.36
N GLU A 197 10.94 -26.63 2.96
CA GLU A 197 9.68 -27.37 2.80
C GLU A 197 8.72 -26.72 1.82
N ILE A 198 8.67 -25.38 1.83
CA ILE A 198 7.81 -24.57 0.95
C ILE A 198 8.70 -23.66 0.12
N GLU A 199 8.29 -23.44 -1.11
CA GLU A 199 8.94 -22.52 -2.03
C GLU A 199 7.92 -21.59 -2.67
N MET A 200 8.32 -20.34 -2.88
CA MET A 200 7.56 -19.36 -3.62
C MET A 200 7.89 -19.48 -5.10
N LEU A 201 6.87 -19.46 -5.95
CA LEU A 201 7.05 -19.47 -7.39
C LEU A 201 7.54 -18.11 -7.88
N PRO A 202 8.39 -18.08 -8.93
CA PRO A 202 9.07 -16.85 -9.35
C PRO A 202 8.11 -15.81 -9.95
N THR A 203 7.02 -16.25 -10.57
CA THR A 203 6.04 -15.35 -11.19
C THR A 203 4.95 -14.99 -10.17
N PRO A 204 4.76 -13.73 -9.82
CA PRO A 204 3.66 -13.34 -8.95
C PRO A 204 2.29 -13.57 -9.63
N LEU A 205 1.27 -13.88 -8.84
CA LEU A 205 -0.10 -13.98 -9.33
C LEU A 205 -0.60 -12.63 -9.83
N ILE A 206 -0.32 -11.57 -9.05
CA ILE A 206 -0.67 -10.20 -9.39
C ILE A 206 0.35 -9.23 -8.79
N THR A 207 0.65 -8.18 -9.54
CA THR A 207 1.37 -7.00 -9.05
C THR A 207 0.42 -5.80 -9.14
N THR A 208 0.26 -5.06 -8.06
CA THR A 208 -0.65 -3.92 -8.00
C THR A 208 0.02 -2.70 -7.38
N PRO A 209 -0.15 -1.50 -7.97
CA PRO A 209 0.32 -0.26 -7.37
C PRO A 209 -0.37 0.01 -6.03
N ILE A 210 0.38 0.57 -5.08
CA ILE A 210 -0.11 1.04 -3.79
C ILE A 210 0.02 2.56 -3.73
N TYR A 211 -1.05 3.19 -3.30
CA TYR A 211 -1.18 4.64 -3.26
C TYR A 211 -1.31 5.13 -1.83
N LEU A 212 -0.87 6.36 -1.57
CA LEU A 212 -1.38 7.14 -0.46
C LEU A 212 -2.80 7.59 -0.86
N ILE A 213 -3.80 6.89 -0.33
CA ILE A 213 -5.20 7.29 -0.52
C ILE A 213 -5.60 8.24 0.61
N VAL A 214 -6.47 9.18 0.29
CA VAL A 214 -6.84 10.27 1.20
C VAL A 214 -8.35 10.27 1.39
N ASN A 215 -8.83 10.52 2.62
CA ASN A 215 -10.25 10.71 2.88
C ASN A 215 -10.84 11.76 1.91
N LYS A 216 -12.00 11.47 1.36
CA LYS A 216 -12.58 12.27 0.26
C LYS A 216 -12.89 13.71 0.67
N VAL A 217 -13.38 13.91 1.89
CA VAL A 217 -13.71 15.26 2.42
C VAL A 217 -12.42 16.04 2.68
N PHE A 218 -11.43 15.41 3.32
CA PHE A 218 -10.11 16.02 3.53
C PHE A 218 -9.44 16.41 2.21
N TYR A 219 -9.50 15.51 1.19
CA TYR A 219 -8.99 15.82 -0.14
C TYR A 219 -9.67 17.02 -0.79
N GLN A 220 -10.99 17.11 -0.69
CA GLN A 220 -11.72 18.27 -1.25
C GLN A 220 -11.29 19.60 -0.63
N GLN A 221 -10.98 19.60 0.67
CA GLN A 221 -10.52 20.79 1.41
C GLN A 221 -9.06 21.16 1.08
N HIS A 222 -8.23 20.17 0.73
CA HIS A 222 -6.78 20.33 0.56
C HIS A 222 -6.28 19.86 -0.81
N LYS A 223 -7.16 19.86 -1.81
CA LYS A 223 -6.90 19.31 -3.14
C LYS A 223 -5.58 19.77 -3.76
N PRO A 224 -5.26 21.08 -3.81
CA PRO A 224 -4.01 21.53 -4.43
C PRO A 224 -2.75 21.00 -3.73
N GLN A 225 -2.77 20.94 -2.39
CA GLN A 225 -1.65 20.45 -1.60
C GLN A 225 -1.45 18.94 -1.77
N ILE A 226 -2.56 18.17 -1.77
CA ILE A 226 -2.51 16.70 -1.93
C ILE A 226 -2.11 16.33 -3.36
N ASP A 227 -2.62 17.02 -4.38
CA ASP A 227 -2.20 16.80 -5.77
C ASP A 227 -0.70 17.07 -5.95
N ALA A 228 -0.20 18.18 -5.40
CA ALA A 228 1.23 18.51 -5.41
C ALA A 228 2.07 17.46 -4.65
N TYR A 229 1.53 16.91 -3.55
CA TYR A 229 2.20 15.86 -2.80
C TYR A 229 2.28 14.55 -3.59
N TRP A 230 1.21 14.14 -4.28
CA TRP A 230 1.25 12.99 -5.18
C TRP A 230 2.23 13.19 -6.35
N ASP A 231 2.36 14.41 -6.86
CA ASP A 231 3.38 14.73 -7.86
C ASP A 231 4.80 14.64 -7.29
N ALA A 232 5.01 15.03 -6.03
CA ALA A 232 6.29 14.83 -5.35
C ALA A 232 6.60 13.33 -5.15
N VAL A 233 5.61 12.51 -4.84
CA VAL A 233 5.77 11.03 -4.80
C VAL A 233 6.25 10.50 -6.15
N ARG A 234 5.65 10.94 -7.26
CA ARG A 234 6.09 10.59 -8.62
C ARG A 234 7.55 10.98 -8.87
N GLN A 235 7.94 12.20 -8.51
CA GLN A 235 9.32 12.69 -8.67
C GLN A 235 10.33 11.84 -7.86
N VAL A 236 10.00 11.55 -6.60
CA VAL A 236 10.84 10.73 -5.71
C VAL A 236 11.04 9.33 -6.28
N ARG A 237 9.98 8.72 -6.85
CA ARG A 237 10.06 7.37 -7.42
C ARG A 237 10.77 7.32 -8.77
N ALA A 238 10.66 8.36 -9.58
CA ALA A 238 11.38 8.48 -10.85
C ALA A 238 12.89 8.70 -10.65
N ALA A 239 13.28 9.38 -9.57
CA ALA A 239 14.67 9.52 -9.16
C ALA A 239 15.13 8.21 -8.51
N LYS A 240 15.65 7.26 -9.33
CA LYS A 240 16.31 6.03 -8.81
C LYS A 240 17.39 6.41 -7.79
N PRO A 241 17.56 5.60 -6.72
CA PRO A 241 18.67 5.80 -5.79
C PRO A 241 20.02 5.66 -6.45
#